data_42bf1a4afec4ae376e80cfc295385bf7
#
_entry.id   42bf1a4afec4ae376e80cfc295385bf7
#
_cell.length_a   1.000
_cell.length_b   1.000
_cell.length_c   1.000
_cell.angle_alpha   90.00
_cell.angle_beta   90.00
_cell.angle_gamma   90.00
#
_symmetry.space_group_name_H-M   'P 1'
#
loop_
_entity.id
_entity.type
_entity.pdbx_description
1 polymer ?
#
loop_
_entity_poly.entity_id
_entity_poly.type
_entity_poly.pdbx_seq_one_letter_code
_entity_poly.pdbx_strand_id
1 'polypeptide(L)'
;MKRQTLALIGLLIVASLFPISEKVEVKVSVKHPVVVQTKATMEQKRANKKMADTFARVGFGWDKRQRACVHLIFTKESRYDHLAKNQQGSSAYGIAQMLGEKSTDPATQILRAFHYIEQRYGTPCAAWRHHRKGWY
;
A
#
# COMPACT_ATOMS: atom_id res chain seq x y z
N MET A 1 -54.61 16.80 -64.38
CA MET A 1 -53.21 17.28 -64.38
C MET A 1 -53.03 18.21 -63.15
N LYS A 2 -52.50 17.72 -62.04
CA LYS A 2 -52.26 18.51 -60.82
C LYS A 2 -50.78 18.57 -60.56
N ARG A 3 -50.24 19.80 -60.63
CA ARG A 3 -48.83 20.09 -60.35
C ARG A 3 -48.63 20.05 -58.85
N GLN A 4 -47.72 19.23 -58.38
CA GLN A 4 -47.28 19.25 -56.99
C GLN A 4 -46.00 20.11 -56.85
N THR A 5 -46.13 21.17 -56.10
CA THR A 5 -45.02 22.05 -55.71
C THR A 5 -44.26 21.40 -54.56
N LEU A 6 -42.96 21.10 -54.78
CA LEU A 6 -42.02 20.70 -53.74
C LEU A 6 -41.64 21.94 -52.90
N ALA A 7 -41.95 21.90 -51.61
CA ALA A 7 -41.45 22.85 -50.62
C ALA A 7 -40.09 22.37 -50.12
N LEU A 8 -39.05 23.14 -50.41
CA LEU A 8 -37.71 23.00 -49.86
C LEU A 8 -37.72 23.48 -48.40
N ILE A 9 -37.62 22.53 -47.46
CA ILE A 9 -37.37 22.85 -46.05
C ILE A 9 -35.90 23.08 -45.86
N GLY A 10 -35.50 24.31 -45.64
CA GLY A 10 -34.14 24.68 -45.31
C GLY A 10 -33.75 24.22 -43.91
N LEU A 11 -32.79 23.35 -43.79
CA LEU A 11 -32.21 22.90 -42.54
C LEU A 11 -31.27 23.98 -42.01
N LEU A 12 -31.73 24.76 -41.04
CA LEU A 12 -30.88 25.69 -40.26
C LEU A 12 -29.98 24.87 -39.33
N ILE A 13 -28.70 24.77 -39.69
CA ILE A 13 -27.67 24.25 -38.76
C ILE A 13 -27.34 25.32 -37.76
N VAL A 14 -27.83 25.18 -36.55
CA VAL A 14 -27.39 25.99 -35.43
C VAL A 14 -26.05 25.44 -34.96
N ALA A 15 -24.96 26.10 -35.39
CA ALA A 15 -23.64 25.84 -34.83
C ALA A 15 -23.60 26.38 -33.40
N SER A 16 -23.82 25.50 -32.41
CA SER A 16 -23.58 25.83 -31.01
C SER A 16 -22.10 26.05 -30.78
N LEU A 17 -21.71 27.28 -30.62
CA LEU A 17 -20.40 27.70 -30.16
C LEU A 17 -20.25 27.23 -28.70
N PHE A 18 -19.57 26.10 -28.50
CA PHE A 18 -19.08 25.74 -27.15
C PHE A 18 -17.96 26.71 -26.78
N PRO A 19 -18.03 27.39 -25.64
CA PRO A 19 -16.90 28.20 -25.19
C PRO A 19 -15.71 27.29 -24.92
N ILE A 20 -14.58 27.66 -25.50
CA ILE A 20 -13.30 27.01 -25.28
C ILE A 20 -13.01 27.03 -23.79
N SER A 21 -12.85 25.84 -23.20
CA SER A 21 -12.49 25.65 -21.80
C SER A 21 -11.25 26.49 -21.47
N GLU A 22 -11.43 27.49 -20.66
CA GLU A 22 -10.37 28.30 -20.08
C GLU A 22 -9.48 27.36 -19.26
N LYS A 23 -8.21 27.22 -19.64
CA LYS A 23 -7.24 26.44 -18.88
C LYS A 23 -7.03 27.14 -17.54
N VAL A 24 -7.66 26.63 -16.51
CA VAL A 24 -7.36 27.03 -15.13
C VAL A 24 -5.97 26.53 -14.79
N GLU A 25 -4.97 27.38 -14.90
CA GLU A 25 -3.66 27.14 -14.32
C GLU A 25 -3.76 27.19 -12.82
N VAL A 26 -3.90 26.01 -12.20
CA VAL A 26 -3.78 25.87 -10.76
C VAL A 26 -2.31 26.06 -10.38
N LYS A 27 -1.94 27.28 -9.99
CA LYS A 27 -0.64 27.55 -9.35
C LYS A 27 -0.64 26.87 -7.98
N VAL A 28 -0.15 25.65 -7.93
CA VAL A 28 0.11 24.95 -6.67
C VAL A 28 1.33 25.61 -6.02
N SER A 29 1.06 26.58 -5.14
CA SER A 29 2.10 27.18 -4.31
C SER A 29 2.45 26.20 -3.18
N VAL A 30 3.41 25.32 -3.43
CA VAL A 30 3.96 24.42 -2.39
C VAL A 30 4.89 25.24 -1.51
N LYS A 31 4.32 25.90 -0.49
CA LYS A 31 5.06 26.70 0.52
C LYS A 31 5.60 25.86 1.69
N HIS A 32 5.42 24.56 1.68
CA HIS A 32 5.88 23.72 2.80
C HIS A 32 7.07 22.86 2.35
N PRO A 33 8.16 22.82 3.13
CA PRO A 33 9.25 21.91 2.84
C PRO A 33 8.70 20.47 2.88
N VAL A 34 9.03 19.68 1.85
CA VAL A 34 8.71 18.24 1.84
C VAL A 34 9.56 17.59 2.92
N VAL A 35 8.95 17.33 4.08
CA VAL A 35 9.61 16.57 5.15
C VAL A 35 9.64 15.11 4.72
N VAL A 36 10.82 14.62 4.32
CA VAL A 36 11.01 13.20 4.03
C VAL A 36 10.94 12.43 5.35
N GLN A 37 9.87 11.66 5.52
CA GLN A 37 9.67 10.86 6.72
C GLN A 37 10.62 9.65 6.72
N THR A 38 11.49 9.56 7.70
CA THR A 38 12.48 8.48 7.84
C THR A 38 12.04 7.34 8.76
N LYS A 39 10.97 7.54 9.52
CA LYS A 39 10.37 6.55 10.44
C LYS A 39 8.85 6.67 10.42
N ALA A 40 8.17 5.56 10.59
CA ALA A 40 6.73 5.56 10.73
C ALA A 40 6.30 6.20 12.06
N THR A 41 5.20 6.96 12.03
CA THR A 41 4.57 7.52 13.24
C THR A 41 3.97 6.41 14.10
N MET A 42 3.65 6.71 15.36
CA MET A 42 2.98 5.75 16.24
C MET A 42 1.60 5.35 15.74
N GLU A 43 0.89 6.26 15.08
CA GLU A 43 -0.40 5.97 14.44
C GLU A 43 -0.24 5.00 13.28
N GLN A 44 0.72 5.25 12.39
CA GLN A 44 1.04 4.35 11.27
C GLN A 44 1.44 2.95 11.77
N LYS A 45 2.25 2.84 12.82
CA LYS A 45 2.62 1.55 13.43
C LYS A 45 1.41 0.80 14.00
N ARG A 46 0.47 1.50 14.64
CA ARG A 46 -0.79 0.90 15.10
C ARG A 46 -1.66 0.42 13.94
N ALA A 47 -1.77 1.23 12.87
CA ALA A 47 -2.48 0.83 11.65
C ALA A 47 -1.85 -0.40 10.99
N ASN A 48 -0.52 -0.43 10.88
CA ASN A 48 0.22 -1.58 10.33
C ASN A 48 0.00 -2.85 11.17
N LYS A 49 -0.01 -2.73 12.50
CA LYS A 49 -0.31 -3.85 13.40
C LYS A 49 -1.72 -4.40 13.17
N LYS A 50 -2.73 -3.52 13.08
CA LYS A 50 -4.12 -3.92 12.82
C LYS A 50 -4.25 -4.58 11.45
N MET A 51 -3.60 -4.03 10.43
CA MET A 51 -3.56 -4.59 9.07
C MET A 51 -2.95 -6.00 9.07
N ALA A 52 -1.81 -6.19 9.73
CA ALA A 52 -1.18 -7.50 9.85
C ALA A 52 -2.08 -8.52 10.54
N ASP A 53 -2.75 -8.17 11.65
CA ASP A 53 -3.70 -9.07 12.32
C ASP A 53 -4.87 -9.44 11.40
N THR A 54 -5.41 -8.47 10.65
CA THR A 54 -6.50 -8.72 9.70
C THR A 54 -6.06 -9.65 8.57
N PHE A 55 -4.92 -9.41 7.94
CA PHE A 55 -4.39 -10.26 6.87
C PHE A 55 -4.10 -11.68 7.38
N ALA A 56 -3.48 -11.80 8.56
CA ALA A 56 -3.19 -13.08 9.19
C ALA A 56 -4.46 -13.90 9.43
N ARG A 57 -5.52 -13.25 9.93
CA ARG A 57 -6.79 -13.91 10.24
C ARG A 57 -7.59 -14.25 8.98
N VAL A 58 -7.75 -13.29 8.05
CA VAL A 58 -8.68 -13.41 6.93
C VAL A 58 -8.00 -14.06 5.72
N GLY A 59 -6.77 -13.64 5.40
CA GLY A 59 -6.05 -14.11 4.22
C GLY A 59 -5.33 -15.43 4.42
N PHE A 60 -4.78 -15.65 5.63
CA PHE A 60 -3.97 -16.83 5.95
C PHE A 60 -4.66 -17.82 6.90
N GLY A 61 -5.84 -17.48 7.42
CA GLY A 61 -6.57 -18.36 8.34
C GLY A 61 -5.84 -18.67 9.65
N TRP A 62 -4.85 -17.85 10.03
CA TRP A 62 -4.06 -18.08 11.23
C TRP A 62 -4.88 -17.79 12.49
N ASP A 63 -4.89 -18.74 13.39
CA ASP A 63 -5.57 -18.65 14.68
C ASP A 63 -4.91 -17.60 15.61
N LYS A 64 -5.52 -17.38 16.76
CA LYS A 64 -5.04 -16.40 17.76
C LYS A 64 -3.59 -16.66 18.19
N ARG A 65 -3.21 -17.94 18.33
CA ARG A 65 -1.85 -18.34 18.74
C ARG A 65 -0.83 -17.98 17.66
N GLN A 66 -1.11 -18.32 16.39
CA GLN A 66 -0.23 -17.99 15.29
C GLN A 66 -0.08 -16.48 15.10
N ARG A 67 -1.18 -15.73 15.22
CA ARG A 67 -1.14 -14.26 15.14
C ARG A 67 -0.33 -13.63 16.28
N ALA A 68 -0.38 -14.20 17.49
CA ALA A 68 0.49 -13.77 18.58
C ALA A 68 1.98 -13.95 18.22
N CYS A 69 2.35 -15.05 17.57
CA CYS A 69 3.72 -15.25 17.10
C CYS A 69 4.14 -14.25 16.02
N VAL A 70 3.25 -13.88 15.07
CA VAL A 70 3.49 -12.78 14.13
C VAL A 70 3.78 -11.49 14.89
N HIS A 71 2.95 -11.18 15.89
CA HIS A 71 3.15 -9.97 16.70
C HIS A 71 4.50 -9.92 17.40
N LEU A 72 4.97 -11.06 17.92
CA LEU A 72 6.29 -11.14 18.54
C LEU A 72 7.41 -10.88 17.54
N ILE A 73 7.34 -11.49 16.34
CA ILE A 73 8.32 -11.30 15.27
C ILE A 73 8.36 -9.82 14.86
N PHE A 74 7.24 -9.25 14.41
CA PHE A 74 7.21 -7.89 13.88
C PHE A 74 7.54 -6.82 14.94
N THR A 75 7.21 -7.09 16.21
CA THR A 75 7.61 -6.21 17.31
C THR A 75 9.13 -6.23 17.52
N LYS A 76 9.74 -7.42 17.45
CA LYS A 76 11.19 -7.58 17.62
C LYS A 76 11.96 -6.95 16.45
N GLU A 77 11.46 -7.11 15.22
CA GLU A 77 12.13 -6.63 14.01
C GLU A 77 12.11 -5.10 13.88
N SER A 78 10.95 -4.48 13.95
CA SER A 78 10.82 -3.05 13.67
C SER A 78 9.79 -2.30 14.52
N ARG A 79 9.05 -3.01 15.39
CA ARG A 79 7.86 -2.47 16.05
C ARG A 79 6.82 -1.96 15.03
N TYR A 80 6.64 -2.70 13.92
CA TYR A 80 5.73 -2.36 12.81
C TYR A 80 6.10 -1.10 12.03
N ASP A 81 7.36 -0.69 12.07
CA ASP A 81 7.86 0.45 11.31
C ASP A 81 8.15 0.04 9.86
N HIS A 82 7.27 0.43 8.92
CA HIS A 82 7.44 0.12 7.50
C HIS A 82 8.57 0.90 6.82
N LEU A 83 9.14 1.90 7.51
CA LEU A 83 10.28 2.68 7.05
C LEU A 83 11.59 2.33 7.77
N ALA A 84 11.57 1.30 8.63
CA ALA A 84 12.74 0.89 9.38
C ALA A 84 13.85 0.37 8.46
N LYS A 85 15.03 0.97 8.56
CA LYS A 85 16.26 0.56 7.86
C LYS A 85 17.21 -0.07 8.84
N ASN A 86 17.88 -1.16 8.43
CA ASN A 86 18.99 -1.70 9.19
C ASN A 86 20.18 -0.71 9.14
N GLN A 87 20.71 -0.35 10.32
CA GLN A 87 21.81 0.61 10.42
C GLN A 87 23.19 -0.05 10.38
N GLN A 88 23.25 -1.39 10.35
CA GLN A 88 24.49 -2.17 10.38
C GLN A 88 24.95 -2.64 8.99
N GLY A 89 24.49 -1.97 7.93
CA GLY A 89 24.90 -2.26 6.54
C GLY A 89 24.16 -3.42 5.87
N SER A 90 23.19 -4.04 6.52
CA SER A 90 22.33 -5.06 5.91
C SER A 90 21.27 -4.41 5.00
N SER A 91 20.84 -5.13 3.95
CA SER A 91 19.72 -4.72 3.09
C SER A 91 18.34 -4.95 3.73
N ALA A 92 18.27 -5.31 5.01
CA ALA A 92 17.04 -5.54 5.75
C ALA A 92 16.23 -4.23 5.88
N TYR A 93 14.93 -4.30 5.53
CA TYR A 93 14.06 -3.14 5.50
C TYR A 93 12.63 -3.47 5.91
N GLY A 94 11.94 -2.46 6.47
CA GLY A 94 10.52 -2.46 6.73
C GLY A 94 10.08 -3.27 7.96
N ILE A 95 8.79 -3.65 7.99
CA ILE A 95 8.12 -4.24 9.14
C ILE A 95 8.80 -5.52 9.63
N ALA A 96 9.13 -6.41 8.73
CA ALA A 96 9.70 -7.73 9.02
C ALA A 96 11.22 -7.78 8.82
N GLN A 97 11.87 -6.65 8.54
CA GLN A 97 13.30 -6.56 8.25
C GLN A 97 13.78 -7.58 7.22
N MET A 98 13.00 -7.75 6.14
CA MET A 98 13.35 -8.69 5.08
C MET A 98 14.51 -8.18 4.24
N LEU A 99 15.43 -9.08 3.91
CA LEU A 99 16.56 -8.75 3.03
C LEU A 99 16.07 -8.42 1.62
N GLY A 100 16.60 -7.31 1.07
CA GLY A 100 16.25 -6.87 -0.29
C GLY A 100 14.84 -6.30 -0.44
N GLU A 101 14.10 -6.07 0.64
CA GLU A 101 12.81 -5.38 0.59
C GLU A 101 12.98 -3.93 0.12
N LYS A 102 12.24 -3.54 -0.91
CA LYS A 102 12.30 -2.19 -1.51
C LYS A 102 10.99 -1.43 -1.42
N SER A 103 9.89 -2.15 -1.09
CA SER A 103 8.58 -1.52 -0.98
C SER A 103 8.49 -0.69 0.30
N THR A 104 7.94 0.52 0.18
CA THR A 104 7.55 1.36 1.32
C THR A 104 6.08 1.17 1.70
N ASP A 105 5.33 0.37 0.93
CA ASP A 105 3.94 0.04 1.22
C ASP A 105 3.84 -1.05 2.29
N PRO A 106 3.21 -0.75 3.45
CA PRO A 106 3.13 -1.69 4.55
C PRO A 106 2.33 -2.95 4.23
N ALA A 107 1.30 -2.87 3.37
CA ALA A 107 0.51 -4.03 2.98
C ALA A 107 1.37 -5.04 2.20
N THR A 108 2.14 -4.55 1.23
CA THR A 108 3.09 -5.35 0.45
C THR A 108 4.14 -6.01 1.35
N GLN A 109 4.72 -5.27 2.29
CA GLN A 109 5.72 -5.80 3.22
C GLN A 109 5.15 -6.92 4.09
N ILE A 110 3.94 -6.74 4.64
CA ILE A 110 3.27 -7.73 5.48
C ILE A 110 2.98 -9.00 4.69
N LEU A 111 2.40 -8.89 3.49
CA LEU A 111 2.07 -10.05 2.66
C LEU A 111 3.32 -10.84 2.25
N ARG A 112 4.39 -10.17 1.85
CA ARG A 112 5.68 -10.84 1.54
C ARG A 112 6.26 -11.57 2.74
N ALA A 113 6.20 -10.94 3.91
CA ALA A 113 6.66 -11.58 5.14
C ALA A 113 5.83 -12.82 5.50
N PHE A 114 4.52 -12.77 5.30
CA PHE A 114 3.65 -13.91 5.58
C PHE A 114 3.90 -15.08 4.63
N HIS A 115 4.03 -14.82 3.32
CA HIS A 115 4.42 -15.85 2.36
C HIS A 115 5.79 -16.45 2.67
N TYR A 116 6.76 -15.61 3.06
CA TYR A 116 8.06 -16.09 3.48
C TYR A 116 7.96 -17.02 4.70
N ILE A 117 7.15 -16.63 5.70
CA ILE A 117 6.91 -17.45 6.90
C ILE A 117 6.30 -18.81 6.51
N GLU A 118 5.27 -18.82 5.65
CA GLU A 118 4.66 -20.08 5.19
C GLU A 118 5.64 -20.97 4.45
N GLN A 119 6.33 -20.41 3.47
CA GLN A 119 7.25 -21.19 2.62
C GLN A 119 8.44 -21.76 3.38
N ARG A 120 9.00 -20.97 4.31
CA ARG A 120 10.22 -21.36 5.01
C ARG A 120 9.99 -22.11 6.32
N TYR A 121 8.96 -21.77 7.05
CA TYR A 121 8.71 -22.26 8.40
C TYR A 121 7.37 -23.00 8.56
N GLY A 122 6.50 -22.92 7.59
CA GLY A 122 5.14 -23.45 7.61
C GLY A 122 4.17 -22.65 8.47
N THR A 123 4.59 -22.19 9.65
CA THR A 123 3.73 -21.43 10.57
C THR A 123 4.46 -20.29 11.28
N PRO A 124 3.75 -19.22 11.67
CA PRO A 124 4.35 -18.12 12.43
C PRO A 124 5.03 -18.56 13.74
N CYS A 125 4.45 -19.48 14.47
CA CYS A 125 5.07 -19.93 15.72
C CYS A 125 6.31 -20.82 15.49
N ALA A 126 6.41 -21.49 14.36
CA ALA A 126 7.65 -22.15 13.96
C ALA A 126 8.74 -21.12 13.62
N ALA A 127 8.37 -20.09 12.85
CA ALA A 127 9.25 -18.96 12.56
C ALA A 127 9.75 -18.26 13.84
N TRP A 128 8.85 -17.99 14.79
CA TRP A 128 9.23 -17.38 16.06
C TRP A 128 10.19 -18.23 16.89
N ARG A 129 9.98 -19.57 16.95
CA ARG A 129 10.93 -20.48 17.62
C ARG A 129 12.31 -20.43 16.98
N HIS A 130 12.38 -20.35 15.65
CA HIS A 130 13.63 -20.22 14.91
C HIS A 130 14.30 -18.87 15.20
N HIS A 131 13.56 -17.79 15.11
CA HIS A 131 14.01 -16.42 15.39
C HIS A 131 14.66 -16.28 16.77
N ARG A 132 14.08 -16.88 17.82
CA ARG A 132 14.63 -16.83 19.17
C ARG A 132 16.00 -17.50 19.33
N LYS A 133 16.39 -18.36 18.40
CA LYS A 133 17.71 -19.03 18.40
C LYS A 133 18.81 -18.16 17.77
N GLY A 134 18.50 -16.95 17.35
CA GLY A 134 19.45 -16.02 16.73
C GLY A 134 19.73 -16.31 15.25
N TRP A 135 18.92 -17.11 14.60
CA TRP A 135 19.02 -17.41 13.16
C TRP A 135 17.93 -16.68 12.40
N TYR A 136 18.30 -15.64 11.71
CA TYR A 136 17.42 -14.94 10.79
C TYR A 136 18.10 -14.74 9.45
#